data_308c3ce36ccc20fc4e9f598114b9f65c
#
_entry.id   308c3ce36ccc20fc4e9f598114b9f65c
#
_cell.length_a   1.000
_cell.length_b   1.000
_cell.length_c   1.000
_cell.angle_alpha   90.00
_cell.angle_beta   90.00
_cell.angle_gamma   90.00
#
_symmetry.space_group_name_H-M   'P 1'
#
loop_
_entity.id
_entity.type
_entity.pdbx_description
1 polymer ?
#
loop_
_entity_poly.entity_id
_entity_poly.type
_entity_poly.pdbx_seq_one_letter_code
_entity_poly.pdbx_strand_id
1 'polypeptide(L)'
;MDFNIIHSIISITPERPWGLNIANYLFLTGISAANFIFASLYFIFKQKNFKNIAFLALIIAFIFLMVAPLNLIDDLTQPGRIVNVFLYGWENFFTSPMKWGVLLLIFFFFTIFLELYLSYQVVFKQKLKYQKSLFYCSILGFILALGIEFYTAYLIAILTSFIFLHTSIMPILFLISALVSGSGMLILIAGFYIKFFTKEKLDSSLFTTLSKFLACFALLDLIIRIFWFSFLLVFNTEDKFIAQIFFQKEGFFIIFVDMGLCLLLPLIIGFSRLNQKLPFIFLAGCLGVLGSLLFRYTLVIKGQSFPKTTPSFLEYHIDFSNLIGIICNYGLLIALFCLVLAFFNKNILIKGN
;
A
#
# COMPACT_ATOMS: atom_id res chain seq x y z
N MET A 1 -41.06 -8.70 11.39
CA MET A 1 -40.10 -9.77 11.71
C MET A 1 -38.72 -9.14 11.79
N ASP A 2 -38.08 -9.17 12.97
CA ASP A 2 -36.79 -8.51 13.14
C ASP A 2 -35.71 -9.14 12.26
N PHE A 3 -34.95 -8.34 11.56
CA PHE A 3 -33.86 -8.78 10.67
C PHE A 3 -32.87 -9.72 11.40
N ASN A 4 -32.61 -9.45 12.68
CA ASN A 4 -31.77 -10.26 13.56
C ASN A 4 -32.28 -11.69 13.77
N ILE A 5 -33.61 -11.89 13.80
CA ILE A 5 -34.22 -13.22 13.94
C ILE A 5 -34.03 -14.05 12.68
N ILE A 6 -34.15 -13.43 11.53
CA ILE A 6 -33.93 -14.11 10.24
C ILE A 6 -32.46 -14.56 10.11
N HIS A 7 -31.50 -13.73 10.50
CA HIS A 7 -30.08 -14.08 10.50
C HIS A 7 -29.76 -15.22 11.46
N SER A 8 -30.36 -15.24 12.67
CA SER A 8 -30.16 -16.33 13.63
C SER A 8 -30.71 -17.66 13.14
N ILE A 9 -31.84 -17.64 12.41
CA ILE A 9 -32.45 -18.86 11.83
C ILE A 9 -31.64 -19.43 10.68
N ILE A 10 -31.03 -18.56 9.85
CA ILE A 10 -30.26 -18.99 8.66
C ILE A 10 -28.77 -19.22 9.00
N SER A 11 -28.35 -19.01 10.24
CA SER A 11 -26.94 -19.11 10.69
C SER A 11 -25.96 -18.23 9.89
N ILE A 12 -26.43 -17.09 9.38
CA ILE A 12 -25.61 -16.11 8.66
C ILE A 12 -25.20 -15.03 9.65
N THR A 13 -23.89 -14.87 9.84
CA THR A 13 -23.35 -13.75 10.61
C THR A 13 -23.56 -12.45 9.83
N PRO A 14 -24.20 -11.42 10.42
CA PRO A 14 -24.37 -10.11 9.76
C PRO A 14 -23.05 -9.34 9.63
N GLU A 15 -21.97 -9.85 10.21
CA GLU A 15 -20.67 -9.20 10.27
C GLU A 15 -19.82 -9.50 9.04
N ARG A 16 -19.05 -8.50 8.64
CA ARG A 16 -18.09 -8.64 7.52
C ARG A 16 -16.90 -9.47 7.96
N PRO A 17 -16.44 -10.42 7.11
CA PRO A 17 -15.34 -11.30 7.48
C PRO A 17 -13.99 -10.60 7.61
N TRP A 18 -13.76 -9.48 6.90
CA TRP A 18 -12.50 -8.74 6.94
C TRP A 18 -12.68 -7.34 7.50
N GLY A 19 -11.80 -6.98 8.44
CA GLY A 19 -11.81 -5.73 9.15
C GLY A 19 -10.76 -4.71 8.69
N LEU A 20 -10.61 -3.65 9.49
CA LEU A 20 -9.64 -2.58 9.28
C LEU A 20 -8.19 -3.07 9.24
N ASN A 21 -7.87 -4.12 9.98
CA ASN A 21 -6.51 -4.69 10.04
C ASN A 21 -6.07 -5.19 8.67
N ILE A 22 -6.97 -5.85 7.93
CA ILE A 22 -6.67 -6.33 6.57
C ILE A 22 -6.48 -5.14 5.61
N ALA A 23 -7.34 -4.12 5.68
CA ALA A 23 -7.20 -2.92 4.86
C ALA A 23 -5.85 -2.21 5.14
N ASN A 24 -5.47 -2.12 6.41
CA ASN A 24 -4.21 -1.52 6.84
C ASN A 24 -2.99 -2.36 6.40
N TYR A 25 -3.06 -3.69 6.52
CA TYR A 25 -2.03 -4.59 5.98
C TYR A 25 -1.77 -4.34 4.49
N LEU A 26 -2.84 -4.31 3.68
CA LEU A 26 -2.76 -4.08 2.24
C LEU A 26 -2.20 -2.68 1.90
N PHE A 27 -2.49 -1.69 2.73
CA PHE A 27 -1.97 -0.35 2.57
C PHE A 27 -0.46 -0.28 2.89
N LEU A 28 -0.02 -0.85 4.02
CA LEU A 28 1.37 -0.82 4.44
C LEU A 28 2.28 -1.66 3.51
N THR A 29 1.82 -2.82 3.05
CA THR A 29 2.53 -3.61 2.04
C THR A 29 2.68 -2.85 0.73
N GLY A 30 1.64 -2.13 0.29
CA GLY A 30 1.68 -1.29 -0.90
C GLY A 30 2.72 -0.18 -0.80
N ILE A 31 2.79 0.52 0.33
CA ILE A 31 3.85 1.53 0.56
C ILE A 31 5.23 0.90 0.52
N SER A 32 5.40 -0.27 1.13
CA SER A 32 6.69 -0.98 1.14
C SER A 32 7.14 -1.34 -0.28
N ALA A 33 6.29 -2.01 -1.05
CA ALA A 33 6.58 -2.42 -2.42
C ALA A 33 6.88 -1.22 -3.33
N ALA A 34 6.07 -0.17 -3.25
CA ALA A 34 6.25 1.03 -4.06
C ALA A 34 7.56 1.76 -3.73
N ASN A 35 7.92 1.90 -2.45
CA ASN A 35 9.18 2.54 -2.08
C ASN A 35 10.39 1.71 -2.52
N PHE A 36 10.30 0.38 -2.52
CA PHE A 36 11.32 -0.47 -3.13
C PHE A 36 11.44 -0.21 -4.64
N ILE A 37 10.32 -0.09 -5.36
CA ILE A 37 10.30 0.26 -6.78
C ILE A 37 10.97 1.62 -7.01
N PHE A 38 10.71 2.64 -6.18
CA PHE A 38 11.38 3.94 -6.28
C PHE A 38 12.89 3.85 -6.03
N ALA A 39 13.35 3.04 -5.08
CA ALA A 39 14.77 2.77 -4.88
C ALA A 39 15.42 2.12 -6.12
N SER A 40 14.71 1.19 -6.74
CA SER A 40 15.14 0.49 -7.96
C SER A 40 15.34 1.44 -9.16
N LEU A 41 14.67 2.59 -9.21
CA LEU A 41 14.89 3.61 -10.24
C LEU A 41 16.35 4.09 -10.25
N TYR A 42 17.00 4.13 -9.11
CA TYR A 42 18.42 4.45 -9.03
C TYR A 42 19.30 3.21 -9.22
N PHE A 43 19.06 2.12 -8.51
CA PHE A 43 19.96 0.98 -8.49
C PHE A 43 19.95 0.18 -9.80
N ILE A 44 18.79 0.06 -10.46
CA ILE A 44 18.65 -0.65 -11.75
C ILE A 44 18.76 0.33 -12.92
N PHE A 45 17.90 1.35 -12.95
CA PHE A 45 17.74 2.24 -14.11
C PHE A 45 18.70 3.44 -14.09
N LYS A 46 19.53 3.59 -13.05
CA LYS A 46 20.56 4.65 -12.91
C LYS A 46 20.01 6.08 -13.01
N GLN A 47 18.75 6.29 -12.62
CA GLN A 47 18.12 7.61 -12.62
C GLN A 47 18.77 8.51 -11.55
N LYS A 48 19.58 9.48 -11.99
CA LYS A 48 20.39 10.33 -11.11
C LYS A 48 19.57 11.12 -10.09
N ASN A 49 18.34 11.52 -10.45
CA ASN A 49 17.45 12.28 -9.58
C ASN A 49 17.06 11.52 -8.30
N PHE A 50 17.09 10.18 -8.34
CA PHE A 50 16.74 9.33 -7.19
C PHE A 50 17.95 8.92 -6.35
N LYS A 51 19.18 9.28 -6.75
CA LYS A 51 20.40 8.90 -6.04
C LYS A 51 20.35 9.21 -4.54
N ASN A 52 19.93 10.45 -4.22
CA ASN A 52 19.97 10.96 -2.85
C ASN A 52 18.89 10.38 -1.93
N ILE A 53 17.82 9.81 -2.50
CA ILE A 53 16.68 9.29 -1.74
C ILE A 53 16.52 7.76 -1.84
N ALA A 54 17.28 7.10 -2.73
CA ALA A 54 17.14 5.66 -2.96
C ALA A 54 17.36 4.84 -1.67
N PHE A 55 18.36 5.21 -0.87
CA PHE A 55 18.62 4.53 0.39
C PHE A 55 17.51 4.79 1.41
N LEU A 56 16.98 6.01 1.49
CA LEU A 56 15.82 6.34 2.34
C LEU A 56 14.58 5.56 1.90
N ALA A 57 14.34 5.44 0.60
CA ALA A 57 13.24 4.66 0.06
C ALA A 57 13.33 3.17 0.45
N LEU A 58 14.54 2.57 0.43
CA LEU A 58 14.74 1.21 0.95
C LEU A 58 14.45 1.08 2.44
N ILE A 59 14.83 2.08 3.24
CA ILE A 59 14.52 2.10 4.68
C ILE A 59 13.01 2.16 4.90
N ILE A 60 12.31 3.03 4.17
CA ILE A 60 10.85 3.11 4.22
C ILE A 60 10.25 1.75 3.86
N ALA A 61 10.69 1.14 2.74
CA ALA A 61 10.23 -0.17 2.32
C ALA A 61 10.41 -1.23 3.42
N PHE A 62 11.57 -1.26 4.07
CA PHE A 62 11.88 -2.22 5.13
C PHE A 62 11.00 -2.03 6.37
N ILE A 63 10.89 -0.80 6.88
CA ILE A 63 10.11 -0.51 8.08
C ILE A 63 8.63 -0.82 7.87
N PHE A 64 8.07 -0.41 6.74
CA PHE A 64 6.67 -0.70 6.43
C PHE A 64 6.40 -2.19 6.26
N LEU A 65 7.34 -2.95 5.66
CA LEU A 65 7.22 -4.40 5.53
C LEU A 65 7.30 -5.11 6.89
N MET A 66 8.09 -4.61 7.84
CA MET A 66 8.14 -5.19 9.19
C MET A 66 6.83 -5.05 9.95
N VAL A 67 6.14 -3.91 9.78
CA VAL A 67 4.92 -3.61 10.51
C VAL A 67 3.67 -4.20 9.83
N ALA A 68 3.66 -4.31 8.50
CA ALA A 68 2.50 -4.76 7.75
C ALA A 68 1.95 -6.13 8.22
N PRO A 69 2.75 -7.21 8.39
CA PRO A 69 2.24 -8.51 8.80
C PRO A 69 1.64 -8.54 10.21
N LEU A 70 2.00 -7.58 11.09
CA LEU A 70 1.45 -7.51 12.44
C LEU A 70 -0.06 -7.27 12.41
N ASN A 71 -0.54 -6.52 11.41
CA ASN A 71 -1.99 -6.31 11.23
C ASN A 71 -2.72 -7.61 10.90
N LEU A 72 -2.08 -8.56 10.20
CA LEU A 72 -2.66 -9.89 9.97
C LEU A 72 -2.70 -10.72 11.27
N ILE A 73 -1.70 -10.56 12.14
CA ILE A 73 -1.65 -11.24 13.42
C ILE A 73 -2.74 -10.70 14.34
N ASP A 74 -2.94 -9.39 14.36
CA ASP A 74 -3.98 -8.72 15.16
C ASP A 74 -5.41 -9.09 14.72
N ASP A 75 -5.57 -9.47 13.43
CA ASP A 75 -6.85 -9.91 12.87
C ASP A 75 -7.19 -11.39 13.22
N LEU A 76 -6.21 -12.17 13.70
CA LEU A 76 -6.43 -13.55 14.06
C LEU A 76 -7.15 -13.67 15.42
N THR A 77 -8.20 -14.46 15.46
CA THR A 77 -8.88 -14.80 16.73
C THR A 77 -7.98 -15.54 17.71
N GLN A 78 -6.95 -16.24 17.18
CA GLN A 78 -5.95 -16.97 17.97
C GLN A 78 -4.53 -16.67 17.46
N PRO A 79 -3.94 -15.52 17.82
CA PRO A 79 -2.63 -15.08 17.33
C PRO A 79 -1.50 -16.09 17.54
N GLY A 80 -1.54 -16.85 18.66
CA GLY A 80 -0.52 -17.87 18.97
C GLY A 80 -0.46 -19.02 17.94
N ARG A 81 -1.48 -19.20 17.13
CA ARG A 81 -1.50 -20.23 16.07
C ARG A 81 -0.85 -19.77 14.74
N ILE A 82 -0.34 -18.56 14.67
CA ILE A 82 0.34 -18.06 13.45
C ILE A 82 1.48 -18.99 13.02
N VAL A 83 2.15 -19.65 13.97
CA VAL A 83 3.24 -20.60 13.72
C VAL A 83 2.75 -21.78 12.86
N ASN A 84 1.48 -22.17 12.95
CA ASN A 84 0.92 -23.26 12.16
C ASN A 84 0.91 -22.93 10.65
N VAL A 85 0.89 -21.66 10.27
CA VAL A 85 1.01 -21.25 8.88
C VAL A 85 2.37 -21.65 8.29
N PHE A 86 3.40 -21.72 9.11
CA PHE A 86 4.75 -22.13 8.70
C PHE A 86 4.97 -23.63 8.81
N LEU A 87 4.30 -24.30 9.73
CA LEU A 87 4.55 -25.74 10.02
C LEU A 87 3.66 -26.69 9.22
N TYR A 88 2.40 -26.30 8.94
CA TYR A 88 1.40 -27.21 8.37
C TYR A 88 0.84 -26.72 7.04
N GLY A 89 0.20 -27.61 6.28
CA GLY A 89 -0.55 -27.30 5.05
C GLY A 89 0.33 -27.07 3.82
N TRP A 90 1.56 -27.56 3.80
CA TRP A 90 2.47 -27.46 2.64
C TRP A 90 2.12 -28.45 1.53
N GLU A 91 1.41 -29.53 1.85
CA GLU A 91 0.84 -30.48 0.89
C GLU A 91 -0.12 -29.81 -0.10
N ASN A 92 -0.81 -28.77 0.36
CA ASN A 92 -1.75 -27.98 -0.44
C ASN A 92 -1.12 -26.70 -1.03
N PHE A 93 0.20 -26.64 -1.17
CA PHE A 93 0.91 -25.43 -1.59
C PHE A 93 0.38 -24.85 -2.91
N PHE A 94 0.18 -25.70 -3.93
CA PHE A 94 -0.25 -25.25 -5.25
C PHE A 94 -1.69 -24.72 -5.31
N THR A 95 -2.53 -25.10 -4.36
CA THR A 95 -3.93 -24.70 -4.28
C THR A 95 -4.20 -23.61 -3.24
N SER A 96 -3.22 -23.31 -2.38
CA SER A 96 -3.35 -22.33 -1.29
C SER A 96 -2.67 -21.02 -1.60
N PRO A 97 -3.42 -19.98 -2.04
CA PRO A 97 -2.86 -18.66 -2.29
C PRO A 97 -2.17 -18.05 -1.05
N MET A 98 -2.68 -18.32 0.15
CA MET A 98 -2.08 -17.83 1.39
C MET A 98 -0.62 -18.31 1.57
N LYS A 99 -0.31 -19.55 1.18
CA LYS A 99 1.05 -20.09 1.23
C LYS A 99 2.00 -19.35 0.28
N TRP A 100 1.53 -18.96 -0.90
CA TRP A 100 2.33 -18.19 -1.84
C TRP A 100 2.71 -16.83 -1.25
N GLY A 101 1.76 -16.16 -0.57
CA GLY A 101 2.01 -14.88 0.07
C GLY A 101 3.02 -14.96 1.21
N VAL A 102 2.94 -15.97 2.03
CA VAL A 102 3.92 -16.20 3.11
C VAL A 102 5.33 -16.29 2.54
N LEU A 103 5.54 -17.10 1.48
CA LEU A 103 6.84 -17.20 0.84
C LEU A 103 7.28 -15.89 0.19
N LEU A 104 6.40 -15.21 -0.54
CA LEU A 104 6.72 -13.94 -1.18
C LEU A 104 7.14 -12.88 -0.14
N LEU A 105 6.43 -12.78 0.99
CA LEU A 105 6.77 -11.85 2.07
C LEU A 105 8.13 -12.17 2.69
N ILE A 106 8.41 -13.45 2.95
CA ILE A 106 9.70 -13.88 3.50
C ILE A 106 10.85 -13.57 2.53
N PHE A 107 10.72 -13.94 1.25
CA PHE A 107 11.76 -13.67 0.25
C PHE A 107 11.97 -12.17 0.05
N PHE A 108 10.90 -11.39 0.03
CA PHE A 108 10.99 -9.96 -0.11
C PHE A 108 11.67 -9.31 1.10
N PHE A 109 11.33 -9.74 2.32
CA PHE A 109 11.97 -9.26 3.54
C PHE A 109 13.49 -9.48 3.52
N PHE A 110 13.94 -10.70 3.23
CA PHE A 110 15.37 -10.98 3.13
C PHE A 110 16.04 -10.23 2.00
N THR A 111 15.36 -10.04 0.87
CA THR A 111 15.89 -9.30 -0.27
C THR A 111 16.07 -7.82 0.07
N ILE A 112 15.10 -7.17 0.73
CA ILE A 112 15.23 -5.76 1.18
C ILE A 112 16.39 -5.64 2.19
N PHE A 113 16.47 -6.56 3.16
CA PHE A 113 17.53 -6.56 4.17
C PHE A 113 18.92 -6.68 3.52
N LEU A 114 19.08 -7.60 2.57
CA LEU A 114 20.31 -7.78 1.81
C LEU A 114 20.63 -6.53 0.96
N GLU A 115 19.63 -5.95 0.32
CA GLU A 115 19.82 -4.75 -0.50
C GLU A 115 20.19 -3.52 0.34
N LEU A 116 19.63 -3.36 1.52
CA LEU A 116 20.04 -2.34 2.48
C LEU A 116 21.53 -2.51 2.86
N TYR A 117 21.97 -3.72 3.16
CA TYR A 117 23.37 -4.00 3.45
C TYR A 117 24.28 -3.70 2.26
N LEU A 118 23.95 -4.19 1.07
CA LEU A 118 24.73 -3.99 -0.16
C LEU A 118 24.77 -2.51 -0.56
N SER A 119 23.64 -1.81 -0.48
CA SER A 119 23.57 -0.38 -0.78
C SER A 119 24.41 0.45 0.19
N TYR A 120 24.41 0.10 1.49
CA TYR A 120 25.30 0.72 2.47
C TYR A 120 26.78 0.51 2.12
N GLN A 121 27.20 -0.70 1.71
CA GLN A 121 28.59 -0.99 1.33
C GLN A 121 29.01 -0.23 0.05
N VAL A 122 28.09 -0.10 -0.93
CA VAL A 122 28.40 0.56 -2.22
C VAL A 122 28.35 2.08 -2.08
N VAL A 123 27.28 2.62 -1.50
CA VAL A 123 27.03 4.07 -1.46
C VAL A 123 27.90 4.77 -0.43
N PHE A 124 28.04 4.21 0.78
CA PHE A 124 28.75 4.87 1.89
C PHE A 124 30.20 4.41 2.06
N LYS A 125 30.46 3.12 1.89
CA LYS A 125 31.83 2.58 1.99
C LYS A 125 32.58 2.53 0.66
N GLN A 126 31.92 2.94 -0.45
CA GLN A 126 32.49 2.99 -1.81
C GLN A 126 33.15 1.67 -2.27
N LYS A 127 32.64 0.53 -1.77
CA LYS A 127 33.17 -0.79 -2.11
C LYS A 127 32.56 -1.27 -3.43
N LEU A 128 33.15 -0.88 -4.56
CA LEU A 128 32.68 -1.19 -5.92
C LEU A 128 32.53 -2.69 -6.21
N LYS A 129 33.23 -3.57 -5.48
CA LYS A 129 33.10 -5.03 -5.64
C LYS A 129 31.65 -5.53 -5.44
N TYR A 130 30.84 -4.84 -4.63
CA TYR A 130 29.44 -5.23 -4.35
C TYR A 130 28.44 -4.65 -5.37
N GLN A 131 28.86 -3.82 -6.31
CA GLN A 131 27.96 -3.14 -7.24
C GLN A 131 27.17 -4.11 -8.13
N LYS A 132 27.81 -5.19 -8.61
CA LYS A 132 27.12 -6.22 -9.41
C LYS A 132 26.09 -6.98 -8.56
N SER A 133 26.46 -7.37 -7.34
CA SER A 133 25.54 -8.06 -6.42
C SER A 133 24.35 -7.18 -6.06
N LEU A 134 24.56 -5.88 -5.82
CA LEU A 134 23.50 -4.90 -5.58
C LEU A 134 22.54 -4.84 -6.77
N PHE A 135 23.05 -4.77 -8.00
CA PHE A 135 22.22 -4.72 -9.21
C PHE A 135 21.31 -5.96 -9.36
N TYR A 136 21.87 -7.17 -9.19
CA TYR A 136 21.05 -8.39 -9.26
C TYR A 136 20.05 -8.51 -8.11
N CYS A 137 20.44 -8.10 -6.89
CA CYS A 137 19.56 -8.07 -5.74
C CYS A 137 18.39 -7.11 -5.98
N SER A 138 18.66 -5.92 -6.54
CA SER A 138 17.62 -4.95 -6.89
C SER A 138 16.66 -5.47 -7.97
N ILE A 139 17.13 -6.21 -8.96
CA ILE A 139 16.25 -6.85 -9.95
C ILE A 139 15.34 -7.88 -9.28
N LEU A 140 15.90 -8.76 -8.45
CA LEU A 140 15.12 -9.76 -7.73
C LEU A 140 14.07 -9.09 -6.84
N GLY A 141 14.46 -8.07 -6.07
CA GLY A 141 13.55 -7.35 -5.21
C GLY A 141 12.47 -6.58 -5.97
N PHE A 142 12.79 -6.04 -7.16
CA PHE A 142 11.80 -5.40 -8.03
C PHE A 142 10.72 -6.39 -8.49
N ILE A 143 11.12 -7.59 -8.89
CA ILE A 143 10.18 -8.67 -9.27
C ILE A 143 9.33 -9.09 -8.06
N LEU A 144 9.94 -9.23 -6.88
CA LEU A 144 9.23 -9.59 -5.65
C LEU A 144 8.26 -8.48 -5.21
N ALA A 145 8.63 -7.21 -5.32
CA ALA A 145 7.75 -6.08 -5.02
C ALA A 145 6.50 -6.08 -5.91
N LEU A 146 6.67 -6.28 -7.22
CA LEU A 146 5.54 -6.47 -8.14
C LEU A 146 4.74 -7.71 -7.76
N GLY A 147 5.40 -8.82 -7.46
CA GLY A 147 4.77 -10.08 -7.08
C GLY A 147 3.88 -9.93 -5.84
N ILE A 148 4.30 -9.18 -4.83
CA ILE A 148 3.50 -8.93 -3.62
C ILE A 148 2.25 -8.11 -3.95
N GLU A 149 2.35 -7.06 -4.75
CA GLU A 149 1.18 -6.25 -5.13
C GLU A 149 0.17 -7.07 -5.95
N PHE A 150 0.65 -7.83 -6.92
CA PHE A 150 -0.22 -8.75 -7.68
C PHE A 150 -0.83 -9.84 -6.81
N TYR A 151 -0.07 -10.39 -5.87
CA TYR A 151 -0.54 -11.40 -4.95
C TYR A 151 -1.62 -10.85 -4.00
N THR A 152 -1.39 -9.70 -3.36
CA THR A 152 -2.36 -9.10 -2.43
C THR A 152 -3.66 -8.74 -3.13
N ALA A 153 -3.60 -8.25 -4.36
CA ALA A 153 -4.75 -8.00 -5.20
C ALA A 153 -5.47 -9.30 -5.62
N TYR A 154 -4.70 -10.34 -5.95
CA TYR A 154 -5.24 -11.64 -6.32
C TYR A 154 -6.04 -12.27 -5.17
N LEU A 155 -5.55 -12.18 -3.93
CA LEU A 155 -6.28 -12.66 -2.74
C LEU A 155 -7.69 -12.04 -2.63
N ILE A 156 -7.83 -10.78 -3.01
CA ILE A 156 -9.12 -10.10 -3.02
C ILE A 156 -9.94 -10.51 -4.24
N ALA A 157 -9.31 -10.58 -5.41
CA ALA A 157 -9.98 -10.87 -6.67
C ALA A 157 -10.58 -12.28 -6.76
N ILE A 158 -10.09 -13.26 -5.99
CA ILE A 158 -10.66 -14.61 -5.95
C ILE A 158 -11.94 -14.72 -5.12
N LEU A 159 -12.34 -13.68 -4.39
CA LEU A 159 -13.56 -13.68 -3.58
C LEU A 159 -14.81 -13.51 -4.45
N THR A 160 -15.27 -14.61 -5.01
CA THR A 160 -16.43 -14.64 -5.93
C THR A 160 -17.75 -14.18 -5.30
N SER A 161 -17.84 -14.25 -3.98
CA SER A 161 -19.04 -13.84 -3.22
C SER A 161 -19.27 -12.32 -3.18
N PHE A 162 -18.25 -11.51 -3.52
CA PHE A 162 -18.32 -10.06 -3.46
C PHE A 162 -18.00 -9.44 -4.82
N ILE A 163 -18.98 -8.75 -5.40
CA ILE A 163 -18.92 -8.21 -6.75
C ILE A 163 -17.77 -7.21 -6.92
N PHE A 164 -17.60 -6.28 -5.95
CA PHE A 164 -16.59 -5.25 -6.01
C PHE A 164 -15.16 -5.79 -5.84
N LEU A 165 -15.03 -6.96 -5.23
CA LEU A 165 -13.73 -7.58 -4.99
C LEU A 165 -13.35 -8.50 -6.15
N HIS A 166 -14.33 -9.22 -6.71
CA HIS A 166 -14.11 -10.19 -7.79
C HIS A 166 -14.00 -9.51 -9.15
N THR A 167 -12.81 -8.97 -9.45
CA THR A 167 -12.54 -8.35 -10.76
C THR A 167 -11.09 -8.55 -11.18
N SER A 168 -10.88 -8.83 -12.47
CA SER A 168 -9.56 -9.05 -13.07
C SER A 168 -8.68 -7.77 -13.11
N ILE A 169 -9.26 -6.59 -12.90
CA ILE A 169 -8.52 -5.32 -12.91
C ILE A 169 -7.81 -5.02 -11.58
N MET A 170 -8.14 -5.75 -10.49
CA MET A 170 -7.59 -5.54 -9.15
C MET A 170 -6.06 -5.47 -9.09
N PRO A 171 -5.29 -6.36 -9.73
CA PRO A 171 -3.84 -6.29 -9.65
C PRO A 171 -3.26 -4.97 -10.17
N ILE A 172 -3.85 -4.42 -11.22
CA ILE A 172 -3.41 -3.14 -11.80
C ILE A 172 -3.79 -1.99 -10.88
N LEU A 173 -5.02 -1.98 -10.35
CA LEU A 173 -5.48 -0.97 -9.38
C LEU A 173 -4.61 -0.95 -8.12
N PHE A 174 -4.25 -2.12 -7.59
CA PHE A 174 -3.41 -2.26 -6.42
C PHE A 174 -2.02 -1.69 -6.66
N LEU A 175 -1.38 -2.08 -7.76
CA LEU A 175 -0.04 -1.60 -8.10
C LEU A 175 -0.03 -0.06 -8.27
N ILE A 176 -0.99 0.50 -9.01
CA ILE A 176 -0.99 1.94 -9.26
C ILE A 176 -1.32 2.72 -7.99
N SER A 177 -2.30 2.28 -7.19
CA SER A 177 -2.60 2.94 -5.93
C SER A 177 -1.45 2.80 -4.91
N ALA A 178 -0.67 1.70 -4.94
CA ALA A 178 0.55 1.57 -4.17
C ALA A 178 1.62 2.60 -4.60
N LEU A 179 1.79 2.82 -5.90
CA LEU A 179 2.71 3.84 -6.42
C LEU A 179 2.28 5.27 -6.03
N VAL A 180 0.97 5.54 -5.96
CA VAL A 180 0.44 6.81 -5.43
C VAL A 180 0.81 6.98 -3.96
N SER A 181 0.50 5.99 -3.10
CA SER A 181 0.83 6.07 -1.67
C SER A 181 2.33 6.08 -1.40
N GLY A 182 3.11 5.28 -2.14
CA GLY A 182 4.56 5.21 -2.00
C GLY A 182 5.25 6.51 -2.38
N SER A 183 4.86 7.14 -3.49
CA SER A 183 5.39 8.46 -3.88
C SER A 183 5.00 9.55 -2.88
N GLY A 184 3.75 9.54 -2.40
CA GLY A 184 3.28 10.46 -1.36
C GLY A 184 4.05 10.28 -0.06
N MET A 185 4.23 9.05 0.42
CA MET A 185 4.95 8.75 1.65
C MET A 185 6.44 9.12 1.53
N LEU A 186 7.06 8.88 0.38
CA LEU A 186 8.45 9.28 0.13
C LEU A 186 8.62 10.81 0.19
N ILE A 187 7.67 11.58 -0.38
CA ILE A 187 7.66 13.05 -0.28
C ILE A 187 7.58 13.47 1.19
N LEU A 188 6.66 12.91 1.97
CA LEU A 188 6.43 13.28 3.35
C LEU A 188 7.63 12.96 4.24
N ILE A 189 8.13 11.73 4.17
CA ILE A 189 9.24 11.28 5.02
C ILE A 189 10.55 11.95 4.62
N ALA A 190 10.86 12.07 3.32
CA ALA A 190 12.05 12.77 2.86
C ALA A 190 12.02 14.25 3.27
N GLY A 191 10.87 14.91 3.11
CA GLY A 191 10.72 16.30 3.52
C GLY A 191 10.82 16.52 5.01
N PHE A 192 10.20 15.67 5.82
CA PHE A 192 10.30 15.70 7.27
C PHE A 192 11.76 15.47 7.70
N TYR A 193 12.42 14.45 7.13
CA TYR A 193 13.80 14.13 7.45
C TYR A 193 14.75 15.28 7.12
N ILE A 194 14.67 15.87 5.92
CA ILE A 194 15.53 16.99 5.52
C ILE A 194 15.28 18.19 6.43
N LYS A 195 14.02 18.56 6.68
CA LYS A 195 13.66 19.73 7.46
C LYS A 195 14.13 19.68 8.92
N PHE A 196 14.02 18.52 9.57
CA PHE A 196 14.27 18.40 11.02
C PHE A 196 15.63 17.83 11.38
N PHE A 197 16.22 17.01 10.50
CA PHE A 197 17.44 16.27 10.82
C PHE A 197 18.66 16.67 9.99
N THR A 198 18.48 17.35 8.87
CA THR A 198 19.60 17.87 8.08
C THR A 198 19.63 19.40 8.13
N LYS A 199 20.84 19.99 7.99
CA LYS A 199 21.01 21.44 7.82
C LYS A 199 20.91 21.88 6.34
N GLU A 200 20.59 20.95 5.44
CA GLU A 200 20.54 21.21 4.01
C GLU A 200 19.20 21.85 3.64
N LYS A 201 19.24 22.70 2.60
CA LYS A 201 18.02 23.24 2.02
C LYS A 201 17.29 22.13 1.27
N LEU A 202 15.95 22.15 1.35
CA LEU A 202 15.11 21.25 0.57
C LEU A 202 15.38 21.46 -0.92
N ASP A 203 15.88 20.42 -1.59
CA ASP A 203 16.08 20.45 -3.04
C ASP A 203 14.73 20.45 -3.75
N SER A 204 14.31 21.65 -4.20
CA SER A 204 13.02 21.84 -4.87
C SER A 204 12.90 20.99 -6.14
N SER A 205 14.00 20.72 -6.83
CA SER A 205 14.00 19.95 -8.08
C SER A 205 13.63 18.47 -7.85
N LEU A 206 14.13 17.88 -6.77
CA LEU A 206 13.81 16.52 -6.37
C LEU A 206 12.32 16.40 -6.00
N PHE A 207 11.82 17.31 -5.16
CA PHE A 207 10.42 17.30 -4.73
C PHE A 207 9.45 17.57 -5.88
N THR A 208 9.80 18.47 -6.82
CA THR A 208 9.00 18.69 -8.03
C THR A 208 8.95 17.44 -8.92
N THR A 209 10.05 16.70 -9.01
CA THR A 209 10.11 15.44 -9.76
C THR A 209 9.22 14.37 -9.10
N LEU A 210 9.32 14.18 -7.78
CA LEU A 210 8.49 13.25 -7.04
C LEU A 210 6.99 13.59 -7.14
N SER A 211 6.64 14.89 -7.06
CA SER A 211 5.26 15.34 -7.21
C SER A 211 4.71 15.10 -8.62
N LYS A 212 5.54 15.19 -9.67
CA LYS A 212 5.15 14.80 -11.03
C LYS A 212 4.89 13.30 -11.15
N PHE A 213 5.73 12.46 -10.54
CA PHE A 213 5.47 11.01 -10.48
C PHE A 213 4.16 10.71 -9.75
N LEU A 214 3.93 11.34 -8.59
CA LEU A 214 2.67 11.22 -7.87
C LEU A 214 1.47 11.60 -8.75
N ALA A 215 1.55 12.72 -9.48
CA ALA A 215 0.49 13.17 -10.37
C ALA A 215 0.25 12.22 -11.54
N CYS A 216 1.31 11.67 -12.16
CA CYS A 216 1.18 10.66 -13.21
C CYS A 216 0.48 9.39 -12.70
N PHE A 217 0.86 8.89 -11.52
CA PHE A 217 0.23 7.71 -10.95
C PHE A 217 -1.21 8.01 -10.49
N ALA A 218 -1.48 9.18 -9.93
CA ALA A 218 -2.84 9.61 -9.59
C ALA A 218 -3.74 9.73 -10.83
N LEU A 219 -3.20 10.19 -11.96
CA LEU A 219 -3.93 10.22 -13.24
C LEU A 219 -4.28 8.81 -13.71
N LEU A 220 -3.31 7.90 -13.69
CA LEU A 220 -3.52 6.50 -14.09
C LEU A 220 -4.54 5.82 -13.18
N ASP A 221 -4.43 6.01 -11.86
CA ASP A 221 -5.36 5.45 -10.88
C ASP A 221 -6.79 5.97 -11.12
N LEU A 222 -6.93 7.28 -11.37
CA LEU A 222 -8.22 7.92 -11.67
C LEU A 222 -8.86 7.35 -12.95
N ILE A 223 -8.08 7.24 -14.03
CA ILE A 223 -8.58 6.69 -15.31
C ILE A 223 -9.06 5.25 -15.15
N ILE A 224 -8.29 4.41 -14.46
CA ILE A 224 -8.63 2.99 -14.30
C ILE A 224 -9.83 2.82 -13.38
N ARG A 225 -9.97 3.62 -12.31
CA ARG A 225 -11.15 3.60 -11.45
C ARG A 225 -12.40 4.07 -12.18
N ILE A 226 -12.33 5.15 -12.98
CA ILE A 226 -13.43 5.60 -13.80
C ILE A 226 -13.85 4.50 -14.78
N PHE A 227 -12.89 3.87 -15.46
CA PHE A 227 -13.16 2.77 -16.38
C PHE A 227 -13.83 1.59 -15.66
N TRP A 228 -13.29 1.16 -14.52
CA TRP A 228 -13.84 0.06 -13.73
C TRP A 228 -15.27 0.32 -13.26
N PHE A 229 -15.51 1.49 -12.66
CA PHE A 229 -16.85 1.85 -12.20
C PHE A 229 -17.86 2.04 -13.37
N SER A 230 -17.42 2.65 -14.46
CA SER A 230 -18.26 2.77 -15.67
C SER A 230 -18.63 1.40 -16.23
N PHE A 231 -17.67 0.47 -16.23
CA PHE A 231 -17.93 -0.91 -16.65
C PHE A 231 -19.01 -1.58 -15.79
N LEU A 232 -18.91 -1.48 -14.47
CA LEU A 232 -19.89 -2.05 -13.54
C LEU A 232 -21.30 -1.44 -13.69
N LEU A 233 -21.40 -0.15 -14.01
CA LEU A 233 -22.69 0.55 -14.09
C LEU A 233 -23.36 0.45 -15.46
N VAL A 234 -22.57 0.40 -16.55
CA VAL A 234 -23.08 0.45 -17.94
C VAL A 234 -23.42 -0.93 -18.45
N PHE A 235 -22.53 -1.91 -18.25
CA PHE A 235 -22.77 -3.25 -18.76
C PHE A 235 -23.89 -3.94 -17.99
N ASN A 236 -24.79 -4.57 -18.74
CA ASN A 236 -26.00 -5.20 -18.20
C ASN A 236 -25.68 -6.61 -17.64
N THR A 237 -24.91 -6.63 -16.55
CA THR A 237 -24.59 -7.84 -15.79
C THR A 237 -25.55 -7.99 -14.62
N GLU A 238 -25.67 -9.20 -14.06
CA GLU A 238 -26.43 -9.45 -12.83
C GLU A 238 -25.95 -8.56 -11.68
N ASP A 239 -24.69 -8.14 -11.73
CA ASP A 239 -24.03 -7.32 -10.73
C ASP A 239 -24.40 -5.82 -10.81
N LYS A 240 -25.04 -5.37 -11.90
CA LYS A 240 -25.40 -3.96 -12.12
C LYS A 240 -26.32 -3.40 -11.03
N PHE A 241 -27.31 -4.17 -10.62
CA PHE A 241 -28.25 -3.73 -9.59
C PHE A 241 -27.56 -3.48 -8.25
N ILE A 242 -26.64 -4.36 -7.86
CA ILE A 242 -25.86 -4.21 -6.62
C ILE A 242 -24.90 -3.02 -6.75
N ALA A 243 -24.27 -2.84 -7.92
CA ALA A 243 -23.43 -1.67 -8.17
C ALA A 243 -24.21 -0.35 -8.06
N GLN A 244 -25.43 -0.29 -8.58
CA GLN A 244 -26.28 0.91 -8.46
C GLN A 244 -26.61 1.22 -6.98
N ILE A 245 -26.99 0.23 -6.18
CA ILE A 245 -27.28 0.43 -4.75
C ILE A 245 -26.02 0.89 -4.01
N PHE A 246 -24.87 0.30 -4.32
CA PHE A 246 -23.60 0.70 -3.72
C PHE A 246 -23.28 2.17 -4.01
N PHE A 247 -23.41 2.61 -5.27
CA PHE A 247 -23.18 3.99 -5.67
C PHE A 247 -24.22 4.96 -5.08
N GLN A 248 -25.46 4.55 -4.88
CA GLN A 248 -26.45 5.37 -4.17
C GLN A 248 -26.05 5.66 -2.73
N LYS A 249 -25.46 4.67 -2.03
CA LYS A 249 -25.03 4.82 -0.63
C LYS A 249 -23.64 5.48 -0.50
N GLU A 250 -22.67 5.05 -1.26
CA GLU A 250 -21.26 5.38 -1.09
C GLU A 250 -20.69 6.29 -2.19
N GLY A 251 -21.46 6.54 -3.24
CA GLY A 251 -20.99 7.25 -4.44
C GLY A 251 -20.49 8.66 -4.15
N PHE A 252 -21.14 9.40 -3.24
CA PHE A 252 -20.66 10.72 -2.85
C PHE A 252 -19.25 10.65 -2.25
N PHE A 253 -19.03 9.73 -1.32
CA PHE A 253 -17.72 9.56 -0.69
C PHE A 253 -16.65 9.15 -1.70
N ILE A 254 -16.95 8.19 -2.59
CA ILE A 254 -16.01 7.68 -3.58
C ILE A 254 -15.67 8.76 -4.61
N ILE A 255 -16.67 9.44 -5.17
CA ILE A 255 -16.46 10.40 -6.26
C ILE A 255 -15.82 11.69 -5.74
N PHE A 256 -16.34 12.29 -4.65
CA PHE A 256 -15.89 13.60 -4.20
C PHE A 256 -14.70 13.52 -3.25
N VAL A 257 -14.67 12.57 -2.31
CA VAL A 257 -13.59 12.49 -1.33
C VAL A 257 -12.42 11.66 -1.87
N ASP A 258 -12.63 10.42 -2.24
CA ASP A 258 -11.55 9.53 -2.65
C ASP A 258 -10.99 9.93 -4.02
N MET A 259 -11.81 10.03 -5.06
CA MET A 259 -11.34 10.37 -6.41
C MET A 259 -11.11 11.88 -6.59
N GLY A 260 -12.05 12.72 -6.13
CA GLY A 260 -11.99 14.18 -6.32
C GLY A 260 -10.91 14.84 -5.48
N LEU A 261 -10.97 14.66 -4.18
CA LEU A 261 -10.03 15.33 -3.27
C LEU A 261 -8.68 14.62 -3.22
N CYS A 262 -8.66 13.30 -3.14
CA CYS A 262 -7.43 12.56 -2.89
C CYS A 262 -6.64 12.17 -4.14
N LEU A 263 -7.23 12.13 -5.34
CA LEU A 263 -6.52 11.86 -6.59
C LEU A 263 -6.44 13.09 -7.50
N LEU A 264 -7.56 13.79 -7.71
CA LEU A 264 -7.60 14.90 -8.66
C LEU A 264 -6.83 16.12 -8.16
N LEU A 265 -6.83 16.45 -6.86
CA LEU A 265 -6.02 17.56 -6.33
C LEU A 265 -4.51 17.30 -6.44
N PRO A 266 -3.94 16.14 -6.02
CA PRO A 266 -2.53 15.83 -6.27
C PRO A 266 -2.15 15.91 -7.75
N LEU A 267 -3.02 15.47 -8.64
CA LEU A 267 -2.83 15.57 -10.08
C LEU A 267 -2.73 17.03 -10.54
N ILE A 268 -3.69 17.88 -10.12
CA ILE A 268 -3.67 19.30 -10.45
C ILE A 268 -2.42 19.97 -9.91
N ILE A 269 -2.04 19.70 -8.66
CA ILE A 269 -0.85 20.29 -8.03
C ILE A 269 0.40 19.88 -8.82
N GLY A 270 0.57 18.59 -9.14
CA GLY A 270 1.78 18.09 -9.80
C GLY A 270 1.99 18.61 -11.22
N PHE A 271 0.91 18.88 -11.98
CA PHE A 271 1.00 19.42 -13.34
C PHE A 271 0.83 20.94 -13.44
N SER A 272 0.49 21.62 -12.34
CA SER A 272 0.35 23.08 -12.32
C SER A 272 1.62 23.78 -11.83
N ARG A 273 1.62 25.11 -11.88
CA ARG A 273 2.68 25.96 -11.29
C ARG A 273 2.80 25.81 -9.77
N LEU A 274 1.78 25.25 -9.11
CA LEU A 274 1.80 24.95 -7.68
C LEU A 274 2.88 23.93 -7.29
N ASN A 275 3.29 23.08 -8.23
CA ASN A 275 4.39 22.13 -8.05
C ASN A 275 5.77 22.79 -7.76
N GLN A 276 5.90 24.09 -7.89
CA GLN A 276 7.12 24.82 -7.50
C GLN A 276 7.12 25.21 -6.01
N LYS A 277 5.98 25.10 -5.33
CA LYS A 277 5.81 25.50 -3.93
C LYS A 277 5.77 24.28 -3.02
N LEU A 278 6.76 24.12 -2.16
CA LEU A 278 6.89 22.96 -1.25
C LEU A 278 5.63 22.65 -0.42
N PRO A 279 4.89 23.63 0.17
CA PRO A 279 3.69 23.30 0.94
C PRO A 279 2.62 22.56 0.12
N PHE A 280 2.45 22.92 -1.16
CA PHE A 280 1.50 22.24 -2.03
C PHE A 280 1.97 20.83 -2.41
N ILE A 281 3.28 20.61 -2.57
CA ILE A 281 3.84 19.28 -2.81
C ILE A 281 3.58 18.37 -1.59
N PHE A 282 3.78 18.86 -0.38
CA PHE A 282 3.47 18.11 0.84
C PHE A 282 1.98 17.84 0.98
N LEU A 283 1.13 18.82 0.65
CA LEU A 283 -0.32 18.62 0.61
C LEU A 283 -0.69 17.51 -0.37
N ALA A 284 -0.14 17.52 -1.60
CA ALA A 284 -0.36 16.48 -2.58
C ALA A 284 0.11 15.11 -2.07
N GLY A 285 1.27 15.05 -1.39
CA GLY A 285 1.77 13.83 -0.75
C GLY A 285 0.80 13.28 0.30
N CYS A 286 0.30 14.14 1.21
CA CYS A 286 -0.70 13.76 2.21
C CYS A 286 -1.97 13.23 1.56
N LEU A 287 -2.51 13.92 0.57
CA LEU A 287 -3.74 13.52 -0.12
C LEU A 287 -3.56 12.20 -0.88
N GLY A 288 -2.43 11.99 -1.54
CA GLY A 288 -2.14 10.72 -2.22
C GLY A 288 -2.06 9.54 -1.26
N VAL A 289 -1.42 9.71 -0.10
CA VAL A 289 -1.36 8.69 0.96
C VAL A 289 -2.75 8.40 1.51
N LEU A 290 -3.52 9.43 1.85
CA LEU A 290 -4.89 9.30 2.35
C LEU A 290 -5.81 8.63 1.31
N GLY A 291 -5.72 9.02 0.03
CA GLY A 291 -6.52 8.42 -1.03
C GLY A 291 -6.29 6.92 -1.19
N SER A 292 -5.03 6.50 -1.16
CA SER A 292 -4.71 5.07 -1.21
C SER A 292 -5.21 4.30 0.01
N LEU A 293 -5.15 4.88 1.21
CA LEU A 293 -5.72 4.30 2.42
C LEU A 293 -7.25 4.19 2.31
N LEU A 294 -7.93 5.27 1.89
CA LEU A 294 -9.37 5.29 1.69
C LEU A 294 -9.82 4.28 0.64
N PHE A 295 -9.05 4.13 -0.42
CA PHE A 295 -9.33 3.11 -1.44
C PHE A 295 -9.28 1.69 -0.87
N ARG A 296 -8.23 1.34 -0.10
CA ARG A 296 -8.14 0.03 0.58
C ARG A 296 -9.29 -0.18 1.56
N TYR A 297 -9.62 0.87 2.34
CA TYR A 297 -10.77 0.86 3.23
C TYR A 297 -12.09 0.63 2.46
N THR A 298 -12.32 1.38 1.38
CA THR A 298 -13.52 1.25 0.57
C THR A 298 -13.65 -0.14 -0.03
N LEU A 299 -12.57 -0.69 -0.57
CA LEU A 299 -12.57 -2.05 -1.09
C LEU A 299 -12.86 -3.08 -0.01
N VAL A 300 -12.03 -3.12 1.05
CA VAL A 300 -12.11 -4.18 2.06
C VAL A 300 -13.38 -4.04 2.89
N ILE A 301 -13.70 -2.86 3.39
CA ILE A 301 -14.83 -2.69 4.31
C ILE A 301 -16.16 -2.50 3.56
N LYS A 302 -16.20 -1.53 2.66
CA LYS A 302 -17.45 -1.20 1.97
C LYS A 302 -17.77 -2.19 0.85
N GLY A 303 -16.75 -2.71 0.15
CA GLY A 303 -16.93 -3.71 -0.90
C GLY A 303 -17.53 -5.03 -0.43
N GLN A 304 -17.33 -5.39 0.85
CA GLN A 304 -17.95 -6.58 1.46
C GLN A 304 -19.39 -6.37 1.92
N SER A 305 -19.91 -5.14 1.92
CA SER A 305 -21.29 -4.86 2.38
C SER A 305 -22.38 -5.53 1.54
N PHE A 306 -22.04 -5.91 0.30
CA PHE A 306 -22.99 -6.36 -0.71
C PHE A 306 -22.59 -7.73 -1.27
N PRO A 307 -22.82 -8.83 -0.50
CA PRO A 307 -22.54 -10.17 -0.98
C PRO A 307 -23.58 -10.59 -2.03
N LYS A 308 -23.17 -11.43 -2.99
CA LYS A 308 -24.06 -12.01 -4.01
C LYS A 308 -25.08 -12.99 -3.43
N THR A 309 -24.72 -13.64 -2.35
CA THR A 309 -25.43 -14.81 -1.82
C THR A 309 -26.47 -14.49 -0.76
N THR A 310 -26.49 -13.27 -0.25
CA THR A 310 -27.39 -12.86 0.84
C THR A 310 -28.20 -11.63 0.46
N PRO A 311 -29.52 -11.60 0.69
CA PRO A 311 -30.37 -10.43 0.41
C PRO A 311 -30.17 -9.29 1.42
N SER A 312 -29.27 -9.43 2.40
CA SER A 312 -29.02 -8.46 3.46
C SER A 312 -27.66 -7.80 3.32
N PHE A 313 -27.57 -6.56 3.81
CA PHE A 313 -26.31 -5.84 3.90
C PHE A 313 -25.51 -6.34 5.10
N LEU A 314 -24.23 -6.62 4.89
CA LEU A 314 -23.31 -6.89 6.00
C LEU A 314 -22.92 -5.58 6.66
N GLU A 315 -23.02 -5.51 7.97
CA GLU A 315 -22.59 -4.36 8.76
C GLU A 315 -21.15 -4.53 9.23
N TYR A 316 -20.47 -3.43 9.46
CA TYR A 316 -19.13 -3.43 10.04
C TYR A 316 -19.14 -2.61 11.31
N HIS A 317 -18.86 -3.28 12.41
CA HIS A 317 -18.65 -2.65 13.71
C HIS A 317 -17.15 -2.58 13.96
N ILE A 318 -16.67 -1.37 14.27
CA ILE A 318 -15.26 -1.19 14.63
C ILE A 318 -15.07 -1.77 16.03
N ASP A 319 -14.33 -2.86 16.11
CA ASP A 319 -13.92 -3.41 17.40
C ASP A 319 -12.80 -2.53 17.98
N PHE A 320 -12.95 -2.18 19.26
CA PHE A 320 -12.00 -1.33 19.97
C PHE A 320 -10.60 -1.98 20.07
N SER A 321 -10.54 -3.32 20.18
CA SER A 321 -9.29 -4.08 20.20
C SER A 321 -8.52 -3.91 18.89
N ASN A 322 -9.18 -4.00 17.74
CA ASN A 322 -8.59 -3.83 16.42
C ASN A 322 -8.05 -2.39 16.23
N LEU A 323 -8.78 -1.40 16.74
CA LEU A 323 -8.32 -0.01 16.67
C LEU A 323 -7.05 0.21 17.50
N ILE A 324 -6.96 -0.35 18.70
CA ILE A 324 -5.76 -0.29 19.53
C ILE A 324 -4.60 -0.98 18.82
N GLY A 325 -4.80 -2.17 18.24
CA GLY A 325 -3.78 -2.88 17.45
C GLY A 325 -3.19 -2.01 16.35
N ILE A 326 -4.05 -1.35 15.55
CA ILE A 326 -3.62 -0.45 14.49
C ILE A 326 -2.82 0.73 15.05
N ILE A 327 -3.27 1.37 16.12
CA ILE A 327 -2.57 2.49 16.76
C ILE A 327 -1.18 2.03 17.25
N CYS A 328 -1.09 0.87 17.89
CA CYS A 328 0.18 0.27 18.33
C CYS A 328 1.13 0.00 17.14
N ASN A 329 0.60 -0.51 16.03
CA ASN A 329 1.37 -0.76 14.81
C ASN A 329 1.94 0.53 14.21
N TYR A 330 1.17 1.63 14.17
CA TYR A 330 1.69 2.94 13.76
C TYR A 330 2.69 3.51 14.78
N GLY A 331 2.48 3.30 16.08
CA GLY A 331 3.43 3.64 17.13
C GLY A 331 4.77 2.93 16.94
N LEU A 332 4.73 1.62 16.64
CA LEU A 332 5.91 0.82 16.32
C LEU A 332 6.62 1.34 15.06
N LEU A 333 5.87 1.71 14.02
CA LEU A 333 6.41 2.28 12.79
C LEU A 333 7.21 3.55 13.09
N ILE A 334 6.66 4.47 13.90
CA ILE A 334 7.36 5.70 14.33
C ILE A 334 8.59 5.34 15.15
N ALA A 335 8.51 4.40 16.09
CA ALA A 335 9.62 3.96 16.91
C ALA A 335 10.77 3.39 16.08
N LEU A 336 10.47 2.57 15.06
CA LEU A 336 11.46 2.03 14.13
C LEU A 336 12.14 3.15 13.32
N PHE A 337 11.40 4.15 12.85
CA PHE A 337 11.99 5.32 12.20
C PHE A 337 12.91 6.09 13.14
N CYS A 338 12.51 6.34 14.39
CA CYS A 338 13.36 7.00 15.39
C CYS A 338 14.63 6.19 15.67
N LEU A 339 14.53 4.88 15.74
CA LEU A 339 15.67 3.98 15.93
C LEU A 339 16.64 4.07 14.74
N VAL A 340 16.15 4.04 13.51
CA VAL A 340 17.00 4.21 12.31
C VAL A 340 17.68 5.57 12.33
N LEU A 341 16.98 6.64 12.69
CA LEU A 341 17.56 7.98 12.82
C LEU A 341 18.64 8.08 13.89
N ALA A 342 18.53 7.31 14.96
CA ALA A 342 19.54 7.24 16.03
C ALA A 342 20.82 6.51 15.58
N PHE A 343 20.69 5.44 14.79
CA PHE A 343 21.83 4.66 14.31
C PHE A 343 22.55 5.28 13.10
N PHE A 344 21.83 5.95 12.21
CA PHE A 344 22.43 6.58 11.04
C PHE A 344 22.77 8.03 11.34
N ASN A 345 24.04 8.40 11.10
CA ASN A 345 24.49 9.78 11.26
C ASN A 345 23.67 10.71 10.35
N LYS A 346 23.29 11.89 10.85
CA LYS A 346 22.30 12.84 10.27
C LYS A 346 22.48 13.19 8.79
N ASN A 347 23.66 12.92 8.21
CA ASN A 347 23.96 13.25 6.79
C ASN A 347 23.97 12.01 5.86
N ILE A 348 23.76 10.80 6.40
CA ILE A 348 23.96 9.57 5.62
C ILE A 348 22.75 9.21 4.79
N LEU A 349 21.52 9.50 5.25
CA LEU A 349 20.30 9.00 4.58
C LEU A 349 19.98 9.68 3.25
N ILE A 350 20.57 10.85 2.96
CA ILE A 350 20.31 11.64 1.76
C ILE A 350 21.57 11.99 0.95
N LYS A 351 22.77 11.81 1.51
CA LYS A 351 24.03 11.98 0.76
C LYS A 351 24.51 10.66 0.17
N GLY A 352 24.18 10.44 -1.09
CA GLY A 352 25.06 9.65 -1.95
C GLY A 352 26.07 10.62 -2.60
N ASN A 353 27.26 10.75 -2.05
CA ASN A 353 28.37 11.42 -2.73
C ASN A 353 28.74 10.71 -4.02
#